data_0548f1e8188e3b5aa2683a46c1d8a22f
#
_entry.id   0548f1e8188e3b5aa2683a46c1d8a22f
#
_cell.length_a   1.000
_cell.length_b   1.000
_cell.length_c   1.000
_cell.angle_alpha   90.00
_cell.angle_beta   90.00
_cell.angle_gamma   90.00
#
_symmetry.space_group_name_H-M   'P 1'
#
loop_
_entity.id
_entity.type
_entity.pdbx_description
1 polymer ?
#
loop_
_entity_poly.entity_id
_entity_poly.type
_entity_poly.pdbx_seq_one_letter_code
_entity_poly.pdbx_strand_id
1 'polypeptide(L)'
;MERKTLSAAGAVAGLLAVGGGLLLARSSTSRGGKDDAPGRTARTGRFGDYAVVGKTVTIAKPPRDQLFAFWRDFTNLPSFMDNLENVETLGDQRSRWTVKGPGGTSVVIETEIAQEKSGELIAWRSVEGSDIDTEGRVQFRDAPGDRGTEVELVIAYKPPLGRAGQAIAKLLQREPAIQARRDLRRFKMLMETGEIANSDRRLNLEEDS
;
A
#
# COMPACT_ATOMS: atom_id res chain seq x y z
N MET A 1 63.52 49.46 1.17
CA MET A 1 63.36 49.93 2.57
C MET A 1 62.31 49.04 3.19
N GLU A 2 62.76 48.08 3.84
CA GLU A 2 62.81 47.88 5.33
C GLU A 2 61.42 47.71 5.89
N ARG A 3 61.10 46.76 6.55
CA ARG A 3 61.60 45.76 7.53
C ARG A 3 60.36 45.25 8.29
N LYS A 4 60.32 43.95 8.46
CA LYS A 4 60.39 43.23 9.77
C LYS A 4 59.23 43.54 10.71
N THR A 5 58.65 42.67 11.44
CA THR A 5 59.05 41.42 12.16
C THR A 5 57.79 40.85 12.82
N LEU A 6 57.61 39.55 12.82
CA LEU A 6 57.70 38.60 13.94
C LEU A 6 56.93 38.89 15.24
N SER A 7 56.21 37.88 15.63
CA SER A 7 56.11 37.19 16.90
C SER A 7 54.67 37.05 17.36
N ALA A 8 54.21 35.94 17.60
CA ALA A 8 54.45 34.78 18.44
C ALA A 8 53.27 34.57 19.41
N ALA A 9 52.81 33.36 19.38
CA ALA A 9 52.38 32.54 20.51
C ALA A 9 51.28 33.04 21.47
N GLY A 10 50.28 32.23 21.56
CA GLY A 10 49.29 32.24 22.63
C GLY A 10 48.35 31.03 22.51
N ALA A 11 48.82 29.87 22.92
CA ALA A 11 47.99 28.68 23.08
C ALA A 11 47.04 28.88 24.26
N VAL A 12 45.76 28.75 24.05
CA VAL A 12 44.81 28.44 25.12
C VAL A 12 43.98 27.26 24.70
N ALA A 13 44.25 26.16 25.31
CA ALA A 13 43.43 24.94 25.24
C ALA A 13 42.11 25.20 25.96
N GLY A 14 41.03 25.20 25.20
CA GLY A 14 39.64 25.15 25.69
C GLY A 14 39.03 23.86 25.31
N LEU A 15 39.07 22.87 26.18
CA LEU A 15 38.31 21.64 26.10
C LEU A 15 36.83 21.99 26.33
N LEU A 16 36.05 22.01 25.29
CA LEU A 16 34.60 21.89 25.38
C LEU A 16 34.19 20.53 24.83
N ALA A 17 33.92 19.63 25.75
CA ALA A 17 33.26 18.38 25.50
C ALA A 17 31.81 18.68 25.04
N VAL A 18 31.59 18.73 23.73
CA VAL A 18 30.25 18.68 23.18
C VAL A 18 29.87 17.21 23.06
N GLY A 19 28.96 16.80 23.94
CA GLY A 19 28.35 15.49 23.90
C GLY A 19 27.71 15.25 22.56
N GLY A 20 28.40 14.50 21.72
CA GLY A 20 27.84 13.97 20.48
C GLY A 20 26.76 12.95 20.80
N GLY A 21 25.52 13.40 20.83
CA GLY A 21 24.38 12.52 20.78
C GLY A 21 24.42 11.73 19.46
N LEU A 22 24.90 10.49 19.55
CA LEU A 22 24.85 9.55 18.44
C LEU A 22 23.37 9.19 18.22
N LEU A 23 22.71 9.93 17.35
CA LEU A 23 21.43 9.55 16.78
C LEU A 23 21.67 8.27 15.98
N LEU A 24 21.53 7.14 16.65
CA LEU A 24 21.37 5.85 16.01
C LEU A 24 20.08 5.92 15.20
N ALA A 25 20.19 6.36 13.96
CA ALA A 25 19.19 6.08 12.96
C ALA A 25 19.05 4.57 12.91
N ARG A 26 18.00 4.05 13.56
CA ARG A 26 17.55 2.68 13.34
C ARG A 26 17.17 2.58 11.87
N SER A 27 18.15 2.28 11.03
CA SER A 27 17.89 1.68 9.73
C SER A 27 17.22 0.34 10.02
N SER A 28 15.91 0.30 9.88
CA SER A 28 15.20 -0.96 9.74
C SER A 28 15.74 -1.61 8.47
N THR A 29 16.77 -2.40 8.59
CA THR A 29 17.20 -3.31 7.53
C THR A 29 16.09 -4.33 7.36
N SER A 30 15.16 -4.01 6.48
CA SER A 30 14.26 -4.97 5.88
C SER A 30 15.13 -6.06 5.25
N ARG A 31 15.22 -7.22 5.90
CA ARG A 31 15.72 -8.45 5.29
C ARG A 31 14.66 -8.92 4.28
N GLY A 32 14.61 -8.29 3.14
CA GLY A 32 13.81 -8.68 2.00
C GLY A 32 14.65 -8.45 0.77
N GLY A 33 14.60 -9.36 -0.21
CA GLY A 33 15.19 -9.15 -1.53
C GLY A 33 14.79 -7.77 -2.07
N LYS A 34 15.54 -7.24 -3.02
CA LYS A 34 15.29 -5.94 -3.63
C LYS A 34 13.81 -5.84 -4.00
N ASP A 35 13.13 -4.90 -3.37
CA ASP A 35 11.76 -4.57 -3.71
C ASP A 35 11.80 -3.82 -5.05
N ASP A 36 11.41 -4.51 -6.11
CA ASP A 36 11.40 -3.98 -7.47
C ASP A 36 10.08 -3.24 -7.76
N ALA A 37 9.22 -3.04 -6.75
CA ALA A 37 7.97 -2.29 -6.91
C ALA A 37 8.22 -0.84 -7.34
N PRO A 38 7.27 -0.21 -8.04
CA PRO A 38 7.35 1.20 -8.39
C PRO A 38 7.64 2.08 -7.16
N GLY A 39 8.43 3.13 -7.35
CA GLY A 39 9.09 3.88 -6.28
C GLY A 39 8.16 4.46 -5.20
N ARG A 40 6.87 4.72 -5.53
CA ARG A 40 5.90 5.24 -4.58
C ARG A 40 5.40 4.15 -3.61
N THR A 41 5.18 2.95 -4.11
CA THR A 41 4.71 1.80 -3.34
C THR A 41 5.83 0.99 -2.70
N ALA A 42 7.08 1.20 -3.11
CA ALA A 42 8.25 0.65 -2.43
C ALA A 42 8.46 1.24 -1.02
N ARG A 43 7.76 2.33 -0.69
CA ARG A 43 7.85 3.02 0.60
C ARG A 43 6.48 3.05 1.27
N THR A 44 6.44 2.82 2.58
CA THR A 44 5.25 3.03 3.40
C THR A 44 5.31 4.40 4.06
N GLY A 45 4.21 5.15 4.05
CA GLY A 45 4.14 6.49 4.62
C GLY A 45 3.74 7.54 3.60
N ARG A 46 4.36 8.72 3.63
CA ARG A 46 4.12 9.78 2.63
C ARG A 46 5.19 9.75 1.55
N PHE A 47 4.78 9.92 0.31
CA PHE A 47 5.64 10.11 -0.84
C PHE A 47 5.16 11.34 -1.62
N GLY A 48 5.76 12.50 -1.35
CA GLY A 48 5.28 13.77 -1.89
C GLY A 48 3.82 14.02 -1.50
N ASP A 49 2.96 14.27 -2.49
CA ASP A 49 1.52 14.50 -2.31
C ASP A 49 0.70 13.19 -2.18
N TYR A 50 1.36 12.03 -2.25
CA TYR A 50 0.69 10.73 -2.17
C TYR A 50 0.50 10.29 -0.72
N ALA A 51 -0.70 9.78 -0.45
CA ALA A 51 -0.96 8.99 0.74
C ALA A 51 -0.59 7.53 0.43
N VAL A 52 0.22 6.91 1.28
CA VAL A 52 0.68 5.52 1.12
C VAL A 52 0.22 4.69 2.30
N VAL A 53 -0.43 3.58 2.01
CA VAL A 53 -0.96 2.64 3.01
C VAL A 53 -0.43 1.24 2.70
N GLY A 54 0.16 0.60 3.71
CA GLY A 54 0.59 -0.80 3.64
C GLY A 54 -0.04 -1.64 4.75
N LYS A 55 -0.49 -2.83 4.43
CA LYS A 55 -1.01 -3.84 5.36
C LYS A 55 -0.56 -5.23 4.95
N THR A 56 -0.37 -6.10 5.94
CA THR A 56 0.04 -7.49 5.76
C THR A 56 -0.91 -8.42 6.49
N VAL A 57 -1.17 -9.58 5.89
CA VAL A 57 -1.89 -10.69 6.50
C VAL A 57 -1.17 -12.00 6.22
N THR A 58 -1.22 -12.95 7.15
CA THR A 58 -0.74 -14.31 6.92
C THR A 58 -1.91 -15.22 6.61
N ILE A 59 -1.85 -15.94 5.50
CA ILE A 59 -2.84 -16.89 5.00
C ILE A 59 -2.24 -18.29 5.05
N ALA A 60 -2.86 -19.18 5.81
CA ALA A 60 -2.33 -20.53 6.03
C ALA A 60 -2.55 -21.44 4.81
N LYS A 61 -3.66 -21.25 4.12
CA LYS A 61 -4.08 -22.00 2.91
C LYS A 61 -4.86 -21.08 1.98
N PRO A 62 -4.86 -21.30 0.68
CA PRO A 62 -4.06 -22.25 -0.10
C PRO A 62 -2.59 -21.83 -0.24
N PRO A 63 -1.75 -22.60 -0.98
CA PRO A 63 -0.34 -22.24 -1.19
C PRO A 63 -0.20 -20.94 -1.99
N ARG A 64 0.98 -20.31 -1.90
CA ARG A 64 1.31 -19.01 -2.45
C ARG A 64 0.91 -18.81 -3.92
N ASP A 65 1.18 -19.82 -4.75
CA ASP A 65 0.90 -19.72 -6.18
C ASP A 65 -0.60 -19.63 -6.49
N GLN A 66 -1.45 -20.28 -5.68
CA GLN A 66 -2.89 -20.16 -5.82
C GLN A 66 -3.40 -18.78 -5.34
N LEU A 67 -2.83 -18.24 -4.27
CA LEU A 67 -3.12 -16.88 -3.81
C LEU A 67 -2.74 -15.84 -4.86
N PHE A 68 -1.56 -16.01 -5.45
CA PHE A 68 -1.07 -15.16 -6.54
C PHE A 68 -1.99 -15.25 -7.76
N ALA A 69 -2.32 -16.46 -8.23
CA ALA A 69 -3.17 -16.66 -9.40
C ALA A 69 -4.57 -16.05 -9.21
N PHE A 70 -5.15 -16.21 -8.02
CA PHE A 70 -6.43 -15.60 -7.69
C PHE A 70 -6.38 -14.07 -7.74
N TRP A 71 -5.33 -13.47 -7.17
CA TRP A 71 -5.16 -12.01 -7.17
C TRP A 71 -4.83 -11.47 -8.55
N ARG A 72 -4.05 -12.22 -9.36
CA ARG A 72 -3.64 -11.83 -10.71
C ARG A 72 -4.81 -11.61 -11.65
N ASP A 73 -5.85 -12.37 -11.48
CA ASP A 73 -7.13 -12.09 -12.11
C ASP A 73 -7.85 -10.99 -11.33
N PHE A 74 -7.65 -9.75 -11.76
CA PHE A 74 -8.22 -8.59 -11.09
C PHE A 74 -9.76 -8.59 -11.07
N THR A 75 -10.43 -9.39 -11.91
CA THR A 75 -11.89 -9.52 -11.87
C THR A 75 -12.37 -10.20 -10.58
N ASN A 76 -11.49 -10.87 -9.84
CA ASN A 76 -11.79 -11.45 -8.52
C ASN A 76 -11.77 -10.42 -7.39
N LEU A 77 -11.12 -9.26 -7.57
CA LEU A 77 -10.92 -8.27 -6.49
C LEU A 77 -12.23 -7.76 -5.87
N PRO A 78 -13.32 -7.50 -6.64
CA PRO A 78 -14.60 -7.07 -6.07
C PRO A 78 -15.20 -8.06 -5.08
N SER A 79 -14.83 -9.35 -5.15
CA SER A 79 -15.34 -10.37 -4.22
C SER A 79 -14.91 -10.14 -2.77
N PHE A 80 -13.80 -9.44 -2.53
CA PHE A 80 -13.29 -9.18 -1.17
C PHE A 80 -12.93 -7.71 -0.90
N MET A 81 -12.86 -6.86 -1.94
CA MET A 81 -12.63 -5.41 -1.81
C MET A 81 -13.95 -4.66 -1.91
N ASP A 82 -14.51 -4.25 -0.77
CA ASP A 82 -15.83 -3.62 -0.69
C ASP A 82 -16.00 -2.36 -1.53
N ASN A 83 -14.91 -1.62 -1.73
CA ASN A 83 -14.94 -0.36 -2.48
C ASN A 83 -14.88 -0.55 -3.99
N LEU A 84 -14.62 -1.76 -4.49
CA LEU A 84 -14.67 -2.10 -5.90
C LEU A 84 -16.06 -2.63 -6.25
N GLU A 85 -16.73 -1.99 -7.20
CA GLU A 85 -18.01 -2.46 -7.76
C GLU A 85 -17.76 -3.50 -8.84
N ASN A 86 -16.81 -3.21 -9.72
CA ASN A 86 -16.50 -4.03 -10.87
C ASN A 86 -15.05 -3.84 -11.31
N VAL A 87 -14.47 -4.88 -11.92
CA VAL A 87 -13.20 -4.83 -12.64
C VAL A 87 -13.39 -5.52 -13.99
N GLU A 88 -13.06 -4.82 -15.05
CA GLU A 88 -13.12 -5.31 -16.43
C GLU A 88 -11.70 -5.45 -16.98
N THR A 89 -11.41 -6.55 -17.62
CA THR A 89 -10.13 -6.75 -18.33
C THR A 89 -10.20 -6.08 -19.69
N LEU A 90 -9.26 -5.17 -19.98
CA LEU A 90 -9.11 -4.48 -21.26
C LEU A 90 -7.99 -5.08 -22.14
N GLY A 91 -7.45 -6.25 -21.75
CA GLY A 91 -6.32 -6.93 -22.36
C GLY A 91 -5.41 -7.52 -21.30
N ASP A 92 -4.29 -8.11 -21.70
CA ASP A 92 -3.42 -8.87 -20.79
C ASP A 92 -2.84 -8.05 -19.63
N GLN A 93 -2.62 -6.76 -19.86
CA GLN A 93 -1.92 -5.87 -18.93
C GLN A 93 -2.81 -4.73 -18.42
N ARG A 94 -4.01 -4.54 -18.97
CA ARG A 94 -4.88 -3.41 -18.66
C ARG A 94 -6.20 -3.85 -18.09
N SER A 95 -6.72 -3.07 -17.14
CA SER A 95 -8.02 -3.27 -16.56
C SER A 95 -8.70 -1.94 -16.22
N ARG A 96 -10.03 -1.95 -16.21
CA ARG A 96 -10.88 -0.83 -15.82
C ARG A 96 -11.55 -1.17 -14.50
N TRP A 97 -11.35 -0.32 -13.52
CA TRP A 97 -11.85 -0.50 -12.17
C TRP A 97 -12.94 0.53 -11.89
N THR A 98 -14.10 0.07 -11.48
CA THR A 98 -15.19 0.92 -11.02
C THR A 98 -15.18 0.92 -9.50
N VAL A 99 -14.87 2.06 -8.91
CA VAL A 99 -14.73 2.27 -7.47
C VAL A 99 -15.94 3.03 -6.94
N LYS A 100 -16.55 2.56 -5.86
CA LYS A 100 -17.66 3.23 -5.18
C LYS A 100 -17.23 4.60 -4.70
N GLY A 101 -18.01 5.60 -5.05
CA GLY A 101 -17.88 6.97 -4.59
C GLY A 101 -18.91 7.33 -3.53
N PRO A 102 -18.79 8.48 -2.88
CA PRO A 102 -19.79 8.95 -1.91
C PRO A 102 -21.11 9.32 -2.61
N GLY A 103 -22.21 9.07 -1.90
CA GLY A 103 -23.55 9.45 -2.40
C GLY A 103 -24.03 8.61 -3.59
N GLY A 104 -23.53 7.37 -3.74
CA GLY A 104 -23.94 6.48 -4.85
C GLY A 104 -23.29 6.83 -6.20
N THR A 105 -22.24 7.64 -6.19
CA THR A 105 -21.42 7.89 -7.39
C THR A 105 -20.39 6.80 -7.55
N SER A 106 -19.86 6.62 -8.76
CA SER A 106 -18.77 5.72 -9.06
C SER A 106 -17.64 6.48 -9.76
N VAL A 107 -16.41 6.04 -9.55
CA VAL A 107 -15.21 6.57 -10.19
C VAL A 107 -14.58 5.45 -10.99
N VAL A 108 -14.21 5.77 -12.22
CA VAL A 108 -13.58 4.82 -13.14
C VAL A 108 -12.08 5.10 -13.21
N ILE A 109 -11.29 4.06 -12.99
CA ILE A 109 -9.83 4.12 -13.04
C ILE A 109 -9.37 3.06 -14.03
N GLU A 110 -8.65 3.47 -15.06
CA GLU A 110 -7.93 2.52 -15.91
C GLU A 110 -6.54 2.29 -15.33
N THR A 111 -6.18 1.03 -15.23
CA THR A 111 -4.89 0.61 -14.67
C THR A 111 -4.13 -0.27 -15.65
N GLU A 112 -2.83 -0.28 -15.50
CA GLU A 112 -1.94 -1.21 -16.17
C GLU A 112 -1.04 -1.92 -15.17
N ILE A 113 -0.66 -3.16 -15.46
CA ILE A 113 0.35 -3.88 -14.68
C ILE A 113 1.69 -3.24 -14.97
N ALA A 114 2.28 -2.62 -13.97
CA ALA A 114 3.57 -1.96 -14.04
C ALA A 114 4.73 -2.95 -13.84
N GLN A 115 4.49 -4.00 -13.05
CA GLN A 115 5.47 -5.04 -12.77
C GLN A 115 4.78 -6.32 -12.33
N GLU A 116 5.28 -7.44 -12.79
CA GLU A 116 4.82 -8.75 -12.37
C GLU A 116 6.02 -9.67 -12.16
N LYS A 117 6.01 -10.40 -11.04
CA LYS A 117 6.95 -11.48 -10.74
C LYS A 117 6.12 -12.67 -10.27
N SER A 118 6.07 -13.69 -11.09
CA SER A 118 5.20 -14.85 -10.87
C SER A 118 5.35 -15.43 -9.46
N GLY A 119 4.22 -15.64 -8.80
CA GLY A 119 4.15 -16.14 -7.43
C GLY A 119 4.64 -15.18 -6.34
N GLU A 120 5.17 -13.98 -6.68
CA GLU A 120 5.79 -13.11 -5.69
C GLU A 120 5.24 -11.69 -5.64
N LEU A 121 5.00 -11.06 -6.80
CA LEU A 121 4.67 -9.63 -6.86
C LEU A 121 3.77 -9.32 -8.05
N ILE A 122 2.74 -8.52 -7.80
CA ILE A 122 1.96 -7.83 -8.83
C ILE A 122 1.92 -6.36 -8.43
N ALA A 123 2.38 -5.48 -9.32
CA ALA A 123 2.28 -4.04 -9.14
C ALA A 123 1.52 -3.43 -10.32
N TRP A 124 0.68 -2.46 -10.04
CA TRP A 124 -0.15 -1.77 -11.02
C TRP A 124 -0.10 -0.27 -10.78
N ARG A 125 -0.47 0.48 -11.79
CA ARG A 125 -0.64 1.93 -11.72
C ARG A 125 -1.79 2.37 -12.60
N SER A 126 -2.38 3.51 -12.29
CA SER A 126 -3.33 4.16 -13.20
C SER A 126 -2.62 4.61 -14.47
N VAL A 127 -3.35 4.55 -15.61
CA VAL A 127 -2.86 5.12 -16.85
C VAL A 127 -3.00 6.64 -16.82
N GLU A 128 -2.23 7.33 -17.65
CA GLU A 128 -2.33 8.77 -17.79
C GLU A 128 -3.74 9.19 -18.23
N GLY A 129 -4.28 10.22 -17.60
CA GLY A 129 -5.65 10.68 -17.86
C GLY A 129 -6.74 10.01 -17.02
N SER A 130 -6.41 9.07 -16.14
CA SER A 130 -7.36 8.53 -15.18
C SER A 130 -7.78 9.58 -14.15
N ASP A 131 -9.04 9.49 -13.66
CA ASP A 131 -9.60 10.42 -12.67
C ASP A 131 -8.80 10.45 -11.36
N ILE A 132 -8.14 9.36 -11.03
CA ILE A 132 -7.30 9.22 -9.82
C ILE A 132 -5.92 8.71 -10.22
N ASP A 133 -4.88 9.43 -9.78
CA ASP A 133 -3.51 8.92 -9.86
C ASP A 133 -3.27 7.97 -8.69
N THR A 134 -3.17 6.68 -8.99
CA THR A 134 -2.97 5.62 -8.02
C THR A 134 -1.95 4.60 -8.49
N GLU A 135 -1.30 4.00 -7.53
CA GLU A 135 -0.33 2.94 -7.73
C GLU A 135 -0.49 1.93 -6.60
N GLY A 136 -0.45 0.67 -6.92
CA GLY A 136 -0.56 -0.38 -5.92
C GLY A 136 0.40 -1.53 -6.18
N ARG A 137 0.66 -2.30 -5.14
CA ARG A 137 1.35 -3.58 -5.24
C ARG A 137 0.79 -4.57 -4.24
N VAL A 138 0.81 -5.83 -4.60
CA VAL A 138 0.63 -6.95 -3.69
C VAL A 138 1.85 -7.84 -3.76
N GLN A 139 2.38 -8.22 -2.62
CA GLN A 139 3.55 -9.08 -2.50
C GLN A 139 3.20 -10.33 -1.69
N PHE A 140 3.68 -11.47 -2.17
CA PHE A 140 3.46 -12.79 -1.59
C PHE A 140 4.81 -13.36 -1.16
N ARG A 141 4.95 -13.71 0.12
CA ARG A 141 6.17 -14.27 0.69
C ARG A 141 5.82 -15.46 1.57
N ASP A 142 6.71 -16.43 1.66
CA ASP A 142 6.52 -17.52 2.61
C ASP A 142 6.61 -16.98 4.04
N ALA A 143 5.63 -17.33 4.87
CA ALA A 143 5.61 -16.92 6.27
C ALA A 143 6.61 -17.75 7.08
N PRO A 144 7.32 -17.15 8.06
CA PRO A 144 8.27 -17.90 8.89
C PRO A 144 7.61 -19.08 9.61
N GLY A 145 8.31 -20.22 9.68
CA GLY A 145 7.84 -21.42 10.39
C GLY A 145 6.68 -22.12 9.73
N ASP A 146 6.66 -22.16 8.39
CA ASP A 146 5.68 -22.88 7.57
C ASP A 146 4.21 -22.52 7.88
N ARG A 147 3.99 -21.26 8.29
CA ARG A 147 2.65 -20.76 8.65
C ARG A 147 1.79 -20.33 7.45
N GLY A 148 2.25 -20.63 6.25
CA GLY A 148 1.59 -20.26 5.00
C GLY A 148 2.26 -19.06 4.30
N THR A 149 1.47 -18.14 3.76
CA THR A 149 1.93 -17.02 2.94
C THR A 149 1.63 -15.69 3.61
N GLU A 150 2.63 -14.82 3.71
CA GLU A 150 2.43 -13.41 4.01
C GLU A 150 2.02 -12.69 2.73
N VAL A 151 0.87 -12.02 2.76
CA VAL A 151 0.36 -11.17 1.69
C VAL A 151 0.40 -9.73 2.16
N GLU A 152 1.25 -8.93 1.52
CA GLU A 152 1.38 -7.49 1.79
C GLU A 152 0.75 -6.68 0.66
N LEU A 153 -0.22 -5.85 0.97
CA LEU A 153 -0.84 -4.88 0.07
C LEU A 153 -0.34 -3.49 0.41
N VAL A 154 0.21 -2.79 -0.57
CA VAL A 154 0.57 -1.37 -0.45
C VAL A 154 -0.13 -0.59 -1.56
N ILE A 155 -0.81 0.49 -1.19
CA ILE A 155 -1.50 1.38 -2.13
C ILE A 155 -1.01 2.80 -1.88
N ALA A 156 -0.63 3.48 -2.94
CA ALA A 156 -0.35 4.90 -2.99
C ALA A 156 -1.37 5.58 -3.90
N TYR A 157 -1.93 6.68 -3.45
CA TYR A 157 -2.88 7.46 -4.25
C TYR A 157 -2.68 8.96 -3.99
N LYS A 158 -2.95 9.74 -5.02
CA LYS A 158 -2.98 11.19 -4.94
C LYS A 158 -4.43 11.63 -4.93
N PRO A 159 -4.89 12.30 -3.85
CA PRO A 159 -6.24 12.85 -3.82
C PRO A 159 -6.44 13.80 -5.00
N PRO A 160 -7.48 13.61 -5.85
CA PRO A 160 -7.74 14.51 -6.95
C PRO A 160 -8.14 15.89 -6.43
N LEU A 161 -7.83 16.93 -7.21
CA LEU A 161 -8.19 18.31 -6.90
C LEU A 161 -9.64 18.61 -7.33
N GLY A 162 -10.28 19.59 -6.69
CA GLY A 162 -11.60 20.06 -7.06
C GLY A 162 -12.77 19.31 -6.38
N ARG A 163 -14.00 19.49 -6.89
CA ARG A 163 -15.22 18.93 -6.31
C ARG A 163 -15.26 17.40 -6.35
N ALA A 164 -14.81 16.80 -7.44
CA ALA A 164 -14.66 15.35 -7.55
C ALA A 164 -13.63 14.85 -6.52
N GLY A 165 -12.53 15.58 -6.34
CA GLY A 165 -11.52 15.27 -5.35
C GLY A 165 -12.01 15.32 -3.92
N GLN A 166 -12.90 16.25 -3.58
CA GLN A 166 -13.51 16.29 -2.23
C GLN A 166 -14.41 15.07 -1.96
N ALA A 167 -15.10 14.59 -2.98
CA ALA A 167 -15.92 13.38 -2.86
C ALA A 167 -15.05 12.14 -2.64
N ILE A 168 -14.01 11.98 -3.46
CA ILE A 168 -13.05 10.88 -3.36
C ILE A 168 -12.20 11.00 -2.09
N ALA A 169 -11.78 12.21 -1.73
CA ALA A 169 -11.08 12.45 -0.46
C ALA A 169 -11.91 12.01 0.74
N LYS A 170 -13.23 12.23 0.76
CA LYS A 170 -14.12 11.72 1.81
C LYS A 170 -14.19 10.19 1.85
N LEU A 171 -14.13 9.52 0.70
CA LEU A 171 -14.08 8.06 0.63
C LEU A 171 -12.73 7.55 1.17
N LEU A 172 -11.65 8.18 0.75
CA LEU A 172 -10.28 7.82 1.13
C LEU A 172 -9.88 8.36 2.51
N GLN A 173 -10.54 9.42 3.02
CA GLN A 173 -10.32 9.98 4.37
C GLN A 173 -10.91 9.12 5.48
N ARG A 174 -11.85 8.21 5.18
CA ARG A 174 -12.33 7.22 6.15
C ARG A 174 -11.31 6.09 6.30
N GLU A 175 -10.12 6.45 6.83
CA GLU A 175 -9.09 5.52 7.26
C GLU A 175 -8.71 4.44 6.22
N PRO A 176 -7.95 4.79 5.16
CA PRO A 176 -7.51 3.83 4.13
C PRO A 176 -6.80 2.61 4.71
N ALA A 177 -6.15 2.80 5.86
CA ALA A 177 -5.49 1.73 6.59
C ALA A 177 -6.48 0.69 7.17
N ILE A 178 -7.68 1.13 7.59
CA ILE A 178 -8.73 0.23 8.05
C ILE A 178 -9.32 -0.52 6.87
N GLN A 179 -9.55 0.16 5.75
CA GLN A 179 -10.08 -0.48 4.54
C GLN A 179 -9.13 -1.56 4.02
N ALA A 180 -7.85 -1.24 3.80
CA ALA A 180 -6.86 -2.21 3.35
C ALA A 180 -6.73 -3.41 4.32
N ARG A 181 -6.91 -3.18 5.64
CA ARG A 181 -6.94 -4.27 6.62
C ARG A 181 -8.19 -5.13 6.50
N ARG A 182 -9.35 -4.53 6.24
CA ARG A 182 -10.60 -5.27 6.05
C ARG A 182 -10.53 -6.11 4.78
N ASP A 183 -10.09 -5.53 3.68
CA ASP A 183 -9.97 -6.21 2.39
C ASP A 183 -9.03 -7.41 2.50
N LEU A 184 -7.86 -7.26 3.11
CA LEU A 184 -6.94 -8.37 3.31
C LEU A 184 -7.50 -9.44 4.26
N ARG A 185 -8.28 -9.07 5.28
CA ARG A 185 -8.96 -10.06 6.14
C ARG A 185 -10.03 -10.83 5.38
N ARG A 186 -10.80 -10.15 4.54
CA ARG A 186 -11.81 -10.79 3.68
C ARG A 186 -11.15 -11.71 2.66
N PHE A 187 -10.05 -11.26 2.04
CA PHE A 187 -9.24 -12.12 1.18
C PHE A 187 -8.78 -13.37 1.91
N LYS A 188 -8.22 -13.24 3.13
CA LYS A 188 -7.84 -14.37 3.96
C LYS A 188 -9.02 -15.31 4.20
N MET A 189 -10.17 -14.80 4.63
CA MET A 189 -11.35 -15.62 4.89
C MET A 189 -11.80 -16.34 3.63
N LEU A 190 -11.92 -15.64 2.51
CA LEU A 190 -12.31 -16.21 1.23
C LEU A 190 -11.37 -17.35 0.82
N MET A 191 -10.06 -17.14 0.92
CA MET A 191 -9.07 -18.13 0.50
C MET A 191 -8.97 -19.33 1.45
N GLU A 192 -9.15 -19.13 2.76
CA GLU A 192 -9.05 -20.22 3.75
C GLU A 192 -10.34 -21.02 3.91
N THR A 193 -11.52 -20.40 3.72
CA THR A 193 -12.82 -21.03 4.01
C THR A 193 -13.75 -21.10 2.80
N GLY A 194 -13.44 -20.38 1.71
CA GLY A 194 -14.33 -20.23 0.56
C GLY A 194 -15.47 -19.24 0.78
N GLU A 195 -15.57 -18.61 1.96
CA GLU A 195 -16.67 -17.73 2.32
C GLU A 195 -16.16 -16.44 2.98
N ILE A 196 -16.95 -15.35 2.86
CA ILE A 196 -16.75 -14.13 3.61
C ILE A 196 -17.90 -13.99 4.59
N ALA A 197 -17.63 -14.04 5.88
CA ALA A 197 -18.65 -13.80 6.90
C ALA A 197 -19.10 -12.34 6.85
N ASN A 198 -20.35 -12.10 6.48
CA ASN A 198 -21.00 -10.79 6.56
C ASN A 198 -21.63 -10.65 7.95
N SER A 199 -21.25 -9.59 8.66
CA SER A 199 -21.85 -9.24 9.97
C SER A 199 -23.28 -8.68 9.85
N ASP A 200 -23.81 -8.50 8.66
CA ASP A 200 -25.12 -7.89 8.40
C ASP A 200 -26.30 -8.77 8.82
N ARG A 201 -26.05 -10.02 9.26
CA ARG A 201 -27.11 -10.94 9.69
C ARG A 201 -27.66 -10.68 11.10
N ARG A 202 -27.09 -9.72 11.85
CA ARG A 202 -27.53 -9.44 13.25
C ARG A 202 -28.65 -8.42 13.38
N LEU A 203 -29.02 -7.68 12.35
CA LEU A 203 -30.04 -6.64 12.46
C LEU A 203 -31.45 -7.13 12.13
N ASN A 204 -31.63 -8.33 11.59
CA ASN A 204 -32.95 -8.83 11.21
C ASN A 204 -33.61 -9.77 12.26
N LEU A 205 -33.03 -9.94 13.45
CA LEU A 205 -33.59 -10.76 14.51
C LEU A 205 -34.31 -9.96 15.62
N GLU A 206 -34.34 -8.62 15.54
CA GLU A 206 -34.99 -7.76 16.54
C GLU A 206 -36.32 -7.15 16.04
N GLU A 207 -36.75 -7.39 14.80
CA GLU A 207 -38.03 -6.88 14.28
C GLU A 207 -39.18 -7.89 14.33
N ASP A 208 -38.97 -9.15 14.76
CA ASP A 208 -40.00 -10.18 14.86
C ASP A 208 -40.29 -10.64 16.33
N SER A 209 -40.26 -9.70 17.26
CA SER A 209 -40.72 -9.98 18.66
C SER A 209 -41.74 -9.00 19.15
#